data_1045c08eb3651b34bf25346a3d3a8b1b
#
_entry.id   1045c08eb3651b34bf25346a3d3a8b1b
#
_cell.length_a   1.000
_cell.length_b   1.000
_cell.length_c   1.000
_cell.angle_alpha   90.00
_cell.angle_beta   90.00
_cell.angle_gamma   90.00
#
_symmetry.space_group_name_H-M   'P 1'
#
loop_
_entity.id
_entity.type
_entity.pdbx_description
1 polymer ?
#
loop_
_entity_poly.entity_id
_entity_poly.type
_entity_poly.pdbx_seq_one_letter_code
_entity_poly.pdbx_strand_id
1 'polypeptide(L)'
;FRLRPEFVDKFTQTDIDGGDDGDKRCKFFTNGQSKDISSMTTETAGYLSEKWSNQKDDKTTASNTADAGVETDFPLFRLADVYLMYAECVVRTVKDKKEWDDWAGGSDAESDSRKQGAIYWINKVRERSKASDVWASNFADDDAFLQFILDERARELYHEGYRRTDL
;
A
#
# COMPACT_ATOMS: atom_id res chain seq x y z
N PHE A 1 -12.29 10.59 8.12
CA PHE A 1 -10.87 11.04 8.03
C PHE A 1 -10.59 11.51 6.61
N ARG A 2 -9.92 12.66 6.46
CA ARG A 2 -9.49 13.21 5.17
C ARG A 2 -8.07 12.79 4.89
N LEU A 3 -7.82 12.43 3.64
CA LEU A 3 -6.48 12.09 3.16
C LEU A 3 -5.73 13.37 2.76
N ARG A 4 -4.48 13.47 3.13
CA ARG A 4 -3.62 14.56 2.71
C ARG A 4 -3.28 14.42 1.21
N PRO A 5 -3.21 15.52 0.45
CA PRO A 5 -2.86 15.48 -0.97
C PRO A 5 -1.57 14.72 -1.25
N GLU A 6 -0.53 14.92 -0.44
CA GLU A 6 0.78 14.27 -0.60
C GLU A 6 0.72 12.74 -0.42
N PHE A 7 -0.28 12.25 0.31
CA PHE A 7 -0.53 10.81 0.40
C PHE A 7 -1.28 10.32 -0.85
N VAL A 8 -2.28 11.06 -1.30
CA VAL A 8 -3.03 10.73 -2.52
C VAL A 8 -2.10 10.68 -3.73
N ASP A 9 -1.12 11.59 -3.81
CA ASP A 9 -0.13 11.67 -4.89
C ASP A 9 0.84 10.45 -4.94
N LYS A 10 0.79 9.56 -3.96
CA LYS A 10 1.51 8.27 -4.02
C LYS A 10 0.83 7.24 -4.92
N PHE A 11 -0.40 7.51 -5.35
CA PHE A 11 -1.16 6.72 -6.31
C PHE A 11 -1.26 7.47 -7.62
N THR A 12 -1.29 6.76 -8.73
CA THR A 12 -1.52 7.38 -10.04
C THR A 12 -3.00 7.74 -10.19
N GLN A 13 -3.30 8.67 -11.10
CA GLN A 13 -4.70 8.98 -11.42
C GLN A 13 -5.45 7.74 -11.95
N THR A 14 -4.75 6.88 -12.69
CA THR A 14 -5.30 5.61 -13.17
C THR A 14 -5.68 4.68 -12.01
N ASP A 15 -4.88 4.65 -10.93
CA ASP A 15 -5.21 3.86 -9.74
C ASP A 15 -6.46 4.41 -9.03
N ILE A 16 -6.59 5.75 -8.99
CA ILE A 16 -7.71 6.43 -8.34
C ILE A 16 -9.01 6.21 -9.12
N ASP A 17 -8.95 6.35 -10.44
CA ASP A 17 -10.11 6.25 -11.32
C ASP A 17 -10.45 4.80 -11.71
N GLY A 18 -9.48 3.90 -11.57
CA GLY A 18 -9.54 2.53 -12.07
C GLY A 18 -10.47 1.59 -11.29
N GLY A 19 -10.92 1.99 -10.09
CA GLY A 19 -11.80 1.16 -9.28
C GLY A 19 -11.23 -0.26 -9.03
N ASP A 20 -11.91 -1.29 -9.54
CA ASP A 20 -11.46 -2.68 -9.37
C ASP A 20 -10.28 -3.08 -10.28
N ASP A 21 -9.95 -2.28 -11.29
CA ASP A 21 -8.83 -2.53 -12.21
C ASP A 21 -7.56 -1.76 -11.84
N GLY A 22 -7.65 -0.76 -10.97
CA GLY A 22 -6.53 -0.02 -10.40
C GLY A 22 -5.92 -0.68 -9.15
N ASP A 23 -5.00 0.03 -8.49
CA ASP A 23 -4.46 -0.40 -7.20
C ASP A 23 -5.59 -0.47 -6.15
N LYS A 24 -5.92 -1.68 -5.72
CA LYS A 24 -7.03 -1.94 -4.78
C LYS A 24 -6.86 -1.27 -3.41
N ARG A 25 -5.68 -0.74 -3.11
CA ARG A 25 -5.43 0.02 -1.88
C ARG A 25 -5.92 1.45 -1.98
N CYS A 26 -6.23 1.91 -3.20
CA CYS A 26 -6.79 3.23 -3.47
C CYS A 26 -8.29 3.25 -3.10
N LYS A 27 -8.59 3.09 -1.81
CA LYS A 27 -9.94 3.13 -1.26
C LYS A 27 -10.31 4.56 -0.86
N PHE A 28 -10.60 5.38 -1.88
CA PHE A 28 -10.89 6.80 -1.69
C PHE A 28 -12.29 7.15 -2.18
N PHE A 29 -13.06 7.83 -1.34
CA PHE A 29 -14.27 8.48 -1.77
C PHE A 29 -13.90 9.85 -2.36
N THR A 30 -14.11 9.98 -3.67
CA THR A 30 -13.72 11.17 -4.45
C THR A 30 -14.90 11.96 -4.98
N ASN A 31 -16.11 11.37 -4.99
CA ASN A 31 -17.28 11.97 -5.59
C ASN A 31 -17.67 13.28 -4.89
N GLY A 32 -17.61 14.38 -5.64
CA GLY A 32 -17.88 15.72 -5.11
C GLY A 32 -16.81 16.28 -4.17
N GLN A 33 -15.66 15.59 -4.04
CA GLN A 33 -14.55 16.02 -3.20
C GLN A 33 -13.42 16.61 -4.04
N SER A 34 -12.72 17.61 -3.51
CA SER A 34 -11.45 18.08 -4.05
C SER A 34 -10.29 17.34 -3.40
N LYS A 35 -9.21 17.07 -4.16
CA LYS A 35 -7.99 16.49 -3.57
C LYS A 35 -7.38 17.43 -2.51
N ASP A 36 -7.38 18.73 -2.82
CA ASP A 36 -6.77 19.74 -1.99
C ASP A 36 -7.65 20.12 -0.80
N ILE A 37 -7.01 20.26 0.36
CA ILE A 37 -7.65 20.71 1.60
C ILE A 37 -7.46 22.23 1.72
N SER A 38 -8.30 23.00 1.04
CA SER A 38 -8.25 24.46 1.07
C SER A 38 -8.68 25.03 2.43
N SER A 39 -9.57 24.33 3.13
CA SER A 39 -10.04 24.71 4.46
C SER A 39 -10.51 23.48 5.22
N MET A 40 -10.20 23.43 6.50
CA MET A 40 -10.66 22.36 7.39
C MET A 40 -12.17 22.38 7.66
N THR A 41 -12.81 23.50 7.40
CA THR A 41 -14.25 23.68 7.60
C THR A 41 -15.07 23.37 6.34
N THR A 42 -14.42 23.20 5.19
CA THR A 42 -15.10 22.87 3.92
C THR A 42 -15.30 21.36 3.85
N GLU A 43 -16.54 20.90 3.83
CA GLU A 43 -16.87 19.46 3.85
C GLU A 43 -16.35 18.71 2.62
N THR A 44 -16.26 19.37 1.47
CA THR A 44 -15.78 18.79 0.22
C THR A 44 -14.29 18.88 0.01
N ALA A 45 -13.51 19.43 0.95
CA ALA A 45 -12.07 19.58 0.85
C ALA A 45 -11.35 18.32 1.38
N GLY A 46 -10.58 17.65 0.53
CA GLY A 46 -9.86 16.42 0.80
C GLY A 46 -10.67 15.15 0.51
N TYR A 47 -10.04 14.16 -0.12
CA TYR A 47 -10.63 12.84 -0.30
C TYR A 47 -10.82 12.13 1.04
N LEU A 48 -11.84 11.28 1.14
CA LEU A 48 -12.11 10.49 2.33
C LEU A 48 -11.60 9.06 2.14
N SER A 49 -11.14 8.46 3.23
CA SER A 49 -10.68 7.08 3.20
C SER A 49 -11.84 6.11 3.41
N GLU A 50 -11.90 5.09 2.57
CA GLU A 50 -12.83 3.96 2.68
C GLU A 50 -12.10 2.64 3.03
N LYS A 51 -10.83 2.69 3.46
CA LYS A 51 -10.04 1.49 3.78
C LYS A 51 -10.72 0.60 4.83
N TRP A 52 -11.35 1.19 5.82
CA TRP A 52 -12.05 0.51 6.89
C TRP A 52 -13.56 0.72 6.75
N SER A 53 -14.17 0.02 5.80
CA SER A 53 -15.62 0.01 5.67
C SER A 53 -16.21 -1.15 6.49
N ASN A 54 -17.38 -0.93 7.09
CA ASN A 54 -18.12 -2.01 7.75
C ASN A 54 -18.96 -2.81 6.73
N GLN A 55 -18.33 -3.20 5.63
CA GLN A 55 -18.92 -4.02 4.57
C GLN A 55 -18.09 -5.31 4.42
N LYS A 56 -18.78 -6.39 4.10
CA LYS A 56 -18.15 -7.63 3.69
C LYS A 56 -17.53 -7.49 2.29
N ASP A 57 -16.70 -8.45 1.90
CA ASP A 57 -16.05 -8.46 0.57
C ASP A 57 -17.07 -8.49 -0.58
N ASP A 58 -18.26 -9.06 -0.35
CA ASP A 58 -19.38 -9.05 -1.30
C ASP A 58 -20.18 -7.74 -1.31
N LYS A 59 -19.69 -6.71 -0.62
CA LYS A 59 -20.32 -5.38 -0.44
C LYS A 59 -21.64 -5.40 0.32
N THR A 60 -22.01 -6.51 0.92
CA THR A 60 -23.17 -6.56 1.82
C THR A 60 -22.84 -5.96 3.18
N THR A 61 -23.85 -5.48 3.88
CA THR A 61 -23.70 -4.91 5.22
C THR A 61 -23.30 -6.00 6.22
N ALA A 62 -22.38 -5.71 7.11
CA ALA A 62 -22.05 -6.60 8.21
C ALA A 62 -23.26 -6.87 9.12
N SER A 63 -23.30 -8.03 9.76
CA SER A 63 -24.47 -8.50 10.50
C SER A 63 -24.76 -7.72 11.79
N ASN A 64 -23.77 -6.99 12.33
CA ASN A 64 -23.85 -6.29 13.63
C ASN A 64 -24.04 -4.78 13.50
N THR A 65 -24.65 -4.29 12.45
CA THR A 65 -24.79 -2.84 12.19
C THR A 65 -25.67 -2.10 13.17
N ALA A 66 -26.45 -2.79 14.01
CA ALA A 66 -27.52 -2.12 14.71
C ALA A 66 -27.07 -1.36 15.98
N ASP A 67 -26.12 -1.83 16.75
CA ASP A 67 -25.99 -1.27 18.10
C ASP A 67 -24.60 -1.06 18.70
N ALA A 68 -23.54 -1.55 18.19
CA ALA A 68 -22.30 -1.41 18.98
C ALA A 68 -20.98 -1.66 18.29
N GLY A 69 -20.85 -1.59 17.02
CA GLY A 69 -19.51 -1.75 16.52
C GLY A 69 -19.38 -2.24 15.09
N VAL A 70 -18.17 -2.24 14.67
CA VAL A 70 -17.74 -2.79 13.39
C VAL A 70 -17.26 -4.23 13.61
N GLU A 71 -17.53 -5.13 12.68
CA GLU A 71 -16.98 -6.49 12.69
C GLU A 71 -15.53 -6.53 12.21
N THR A 72 -14.95 -5.39 11.90
CA THR A 72 -13.57 -5.28 11.39
C THR A 72 -12.60 -5.27 12.55
N ASP A 73 -11.76 -6.30 12.63
CA ASP A 73 -10.64 -6.32 13.58
C ASP A 73 -9.52 -5.39 13.14
N PHE A 74 -8.89 -4.70 14.08
CA PHE A 74 -7.71 -3.90 13.81
C PHE A 74 -6.46 -4.80 13.81
N PRO A 75 -5.75 -4.94 12.68
CA PRO A 75 -4.58 -5.79 12.61
C PRO A 75 -3.40 -5.15 13.35
N LEU A 76 -2.87 -5.85 14.34
CA LEU A 76 -1.64 -5.42 15.03
C LEU A 76 -0.39 -5.78 14.23
N PHE A 77 -0.40 -6.92 13.57
CA PHE A 77 0.69 -7.41 12.72
C PHE A 77 0.14 -7.99 11.44
N ARG A 78 0.75 -7.64 10.31
CA ARG A 78 0.38 -8.16 8.99
C ARG A 78 1.59 -8.63 8.22
N LEU A 79 1.40 -9.69 7.45
CA LEU A 79 2.46 -10.26 6.62
C LEU A 79 3.03 -9.25 5.61
N ALA A 80 2.20 -8.33 5.10
CA ALA A 80 2.66 -7.25 4.22
C ALA A 80 3.69 -6.33 4.89
N ASP A 81 3.53 -6.01 6.19
CA ASP A 81 4.52 -5.25 6.95
C ASP A 81 5.85 -6.01 7.03
N VAL A 82 5.79 -7.31 7.34
CA VAL A 82 6.98 -8.17 7.39
C VAL A 82 7.71 -8.21 6.05
N TYR A 83 6.97 -8.34 4.94
CA TYR A 83 7.56 -8.33 3.60
C TYR A 83 8.28 -7.02 3.28
N LEU A 84 7.66 -5.90 3.62
CA LEU A 84 8.26 -4.58 3.37
C LEU A 84 9.46 -4.29 4.28
N MET A 85 9.43 -4.74 5.55
CA MET A 85 10.59 -4.68 6.44
C MET A 85 11.74 -5.55 5.92
N TYR A 86 11.44 -6.76 5.44
CA TYR A 86 12.47 -7.64 4.87
C TYR A 86 13.09 -7.02 3.62
N ALA A 87 12.27 -6.46 2.72
CA ALA A 87 12.76 -5.77 1.53
C ALA A 87 13.71 -4.61 1.90
N GLU A 88 13.36 -3.81 2.90
CA GLU A 88 14.22 -2.74 3.42
C GLU A 88 15.54 -3.29 3.95
N CYS A 89 15.52 -4.36 4.74
CA CYS A 89 16.74 -5.00 5.23
C CYS A 89 17.65 -5.46 4.10
N VAL A 90 17.10 -6.07 3.06
CA VAL A 90 17.87 -6.49 1.88
C VAL A 90 18.56 -5.30 1.21
N VAL A 91 17.82 -4.22 0.93
CA VAL A 91 18.39 -3.02 0.27
C VAL A 91 19.51 -2.38 1.13
N ARG A 92 19.34 -2.34 2.45
CA ARG A 92 20.35 -1.78 3.35
C ARG A 92 21.62 -2.63 3.48
N THR A 93 21.52 -3.94 3.28
CA THR A 93 22.64 -4.88 3.49
C THR A 93 23.32 -5.29 2.20
N VAL A 94 22.58 -5.42 1.11
CA VAL A 94 23.06 -5.89 -0.18
C VAL A 94 23.39 -4.71 -1.08
N LYS A 95 24.66 -4.58 -1.48
CA LYS A 95 25.14 -3.44 -2.29
C LYS A 95 25.06 -3.68 -3.79
N ASP A 96 24.93 -4.91 -4.24
CA ASP A 96 24.74 -5.23 -5.67
C ASP A 96 23.25 -5.22 -6.02
N LYS A 97 22.87 -4.26 -6.88
CA LYS A 97 21.48 -4.13 -7.37
C LYS A 97 20.94 -5.39 -8.05
N LYS A 98 21.82 -6.23 -8.61
CA LYS A 98 21.39 -7.49 -9.23
C LYS A 98 20.78 -8.45 -8.21
N GLU A 99 21.19 -8.37 -6.96
CA GLU A 99 20.67 -9.20 -5.89
C GLU A 99 19.31 -8.69 -5.36
N TRP A 100 18.86 -7.50 -5.81
CA TRP A 100 17.52 -7.01 -5.50
C TRP A 100 16.45 -7.60 -6.42
N ASP A 101 16.86 -8.03 -7.64
CA ASP A 101 15.96 -8.45 -8.74
C ASP A 101 15.58 -9.94 -8.73
N ASP A 102 15.74 -10.64 -7.62
CA ASP A 102 15.33 -12.05 -7.56
C ASP A 102 13.80 -12.18 -7.58
N TRP A 103 13.20 -11.62 -8.65
CA TRP A 103 11.80 -11.76 -9.02
C TRP A 103 11.71 -12.58 -10.31
N ALA A 104 11.59 -13.87 -10.17
CA ALA A 104 11.42 -14.77 -11.32
C ALA A 104 9.96 -14.96 -11.74
N GLY A 105 9.01 -14.14 -11.31
CA GLY A 105 7.63 -14.09 -11.80
C GLY A 105 6.92 -15.45 -12.00
N GLY A 106 7.35 -16.51 -11.31
CA GLY A 106 6.88 -17.86 -11.51
C GLY A 106 7.00 -18.77 -10.30
N SER A 107 6.39 -19.94 -10.38
CA SER A 107 6.34 -20.95 -9.31
C SER A 107 7.71 -21.40 -8.77
N ASP A 108 8.76 -21.21 -9.53
CA ASP A 108 10.09 -21.71 -9.21
C ASP A 108 10.85 -20.78 -8.21
N ALA A 109 10.45 -19.51 -8.13
CA ALA A 109 11.01 -18.57 -7.15
C ALA A 109 10.51 -18.82 -5.72
N GLU A 110 9.42 -19.53 -5.55
CA GLU A 110 8.86 -19.87 -4.23
C GLU A 110 9.64 -20.98 -3.50
N SER A 111 10.49 -21.73 -4.21
CA SER A 111 11.14 -22.90 -3.63
C SER A 111 12.32 -22.61 -2.70
N ASP A 112 12.93 -21.42 -2.78
CA ASP A 112 14.01 -21.01 -1.87
C ASP A 112 13.87 -19.54 -1.44
N SER A 113 13.11 -19.33 -0.36
CA SER A 113 12.88 -18.01 0.22
C SER A 113 14.17 -17.26 0.65
N ARG A 114 15.28 -17.97 0.79
CA ARG A 114 16.57 -17.38 1.18
C ARG A 114 17.26 -16.64 0.02
N LYS A 115 16.81 -16.89 -1.21
CA LYS A 115 17.35 -16.26 -2.42
C LYS A 115 16.45 -15.16 -2.98
N GLN A 116 15.33 -14.89 -2.34
CA GLN A 116 14.37 -13.91 -2.81
C GLN A 116 14.83 -12.50 -2.43
N GLY A 117 15.07 -11.67 -3.44
CA GLY A 117 15.50 -10.29 -3.28
C GLY A 117 14.38 -9.36 -2.79
N ALA A 118 14.72 -8.09 -2.58
CA ALA A 118 13.78 -7.07 -2.13
C ALA A 118 12.58 -6.90 -3.09
N ILE A 119 12.83 -6.96 -4.40
CA ILE A 119 11.81 -6.83 -5.46
C ILE A 119 10.75 -7.92 -5.35
N TYR A 120 11.16 -9.15 -5.06
CA TYR A 120 10.21 -10.26 -4.88
C TYR A 120 9.16 -9.92 -3.81
N TRP A 121 9.59 -9.50 -2.63
CA TRP A 121 8.69 -9.25 -1.51
C TRP A 121 7.81 -8.03 -1.71
N ILE A 122 8.33 -7.00 -2.35
CA ILE A 122 7.53 -5.82 -2.73
C ILE A 122 6.46 -6.22 -3.75
N ASN A 123 6.83 -6.96 -4.79
CA ASN A 123 5.88 -7.36 -5.82
C ASN A 123 4.82 -8.32 -5.30
N LYS A 124 5.10 -9.16 -4.28
CA LYS A 124 4.05 -9.93 -3.59
C LYS A 124 2.97 -9.04 -2.94
N VAL A 125 3.36 -7.92 -2.36
CA VAL A 125 2.38 -6.95 -1.81
C VAL A 125 1.61 -6.27 -2.95
N ARG A 126 2.31 -5.88 -4.03
CA ARG A 126 1.74 -5.16 -5.18
C ARG A 126 0.81 -6.04 -6.01
N GLU A 127 1.19 -7.28 -6.29
CA GLU A 127 0.38 -8.28 -6.99
C GLU A 127 -0.98 -8.48 -6.32
N ARG A 128 -1.00 -8.66 -5.00
CA ARG A 128 -2.24 -8.79 -4.22
C ARG A 128 -3.18 -7.60 -4.40
N SER A 129 -2.62 -6.41 -4.54
CA SER A 129 -3.36 -5.16 -4.68
C SER A 129 -3.60 -4.77 -6.15
N LYS A 130 -3.20 -5.59 -7.12
CA LYS A 130 -3.24 -5.30 -8.56
C LYS A 130 -2.41 -4.07 -8.98
N ALA A 131 -1.47 -3.62 -8.15
CA ALA A 131 -0.52 -2.60 -8.55
C ALA A 131 0.52 -3.19 -9.51
N SER A 132 1.04 -2.38 -10.43
CA SER A 132 2.07 -2.82 -11.39
C SER A 132 3.35 -3.26 -10.70
N ASP A 133 4.00 -4.29 -11.21
CA ASP A 133 5.29 -4.75 -10.72
C ASP A 133 6.38 -3.69 -10.85
N VAL A 134 7.38 -3.80 -9.99
CA VAL A 134 8.58 -2.98 -10.03
C VAL A 134 9.82 -3.86 -10.20
N TRP A 135 10.90 -3.26 -10.69
CA TRP A 135 12.17 -3.91 -10.99
C TRP A 135 13.31 -3.07 -10.42
N ALA A 136 14.46 -3.67 -10.11
CA ALA A 136 15.61 -2.93 -9.61
C ALA A 136 16.06 -1.81 -10.57
N SER A 137 15.87 -2.00 -11.87
CA SER A 137 16.14 -0.98 -12.89
C SER A 137 15.27 0.27 -12.80
N ASN A 138 14.16 0.25 -12.04
CA ASN A 138 13.33 1.43 -11.81
C ASN A 138 13.98 2.42 -10.83
N PHE A 139 15.01 2.02 -10.10
CA PHE A 139 15.62 2.82 -9.05
C PHE A 139 17.05 3.23 -9.44
N ALA A 140 17.37 4.51 -9.27
CA ALA A 140 18.70 5.04 -9.59
C ALA A 140 19.77 4.49 -8.63
N ASP A 141 19.44 4.43 -7.35
CA ASP A 141 20.31 4.05 -6.25
C ASP A 141 19.53 3.46 -5.06
N ASP A 142 20.24 3.11 -3.99
CA ASP A 142 19.69 2.57 -2.75
C ASP A 142 18.70 3.53 -2.10
N ASP A 143 19.01 4.83 -2.09
CA ASP A 143 18.18 5.85 -1.46
C ASP A 143 16.84 5.99 -2.18
N ALA A 144 16.86 5.97 -3.52
CA ALA A 144 15.64 5.98 -4.32
C ALA A 144 14.78 4.75 -4.05
N PHE A 145 15.40 3.58 -3.88
CA PHE A 145 14.67 2.36 -3.57
C PHE A 145 14.13 2.34 -2.13
N LEU A 146 14.90 2.79 -1.16
CA LEU A 146 14.45 2.93 0.23
C LEU A 146 13.28 3.93 0.33
N GLN A 147 13.34 5.05 -0.40
CA GLN A 147 12.23 6.00 -0.47
C GLN A 147 10.98 5.35 -1.09
N PHE A 148 11.15 4.53 -2.13
CA PHE A 148 10.03 3.78 -2.71
C PHE A 148 9.41 2.80 -1.71
N ILE A 149 10.24 2.06 -0.95
CA ILE A 149 9.75 1.15 0.11
C ILE A 149 8.96 1.91 1.16
N LEU A 150 9.45 3.07 1.59
CA LEU A 150 8.74 3.95 2.52
C LEU A 150 7.38 4.40 1.98
N ASP A 151 7.31 4.68 0.68
CA ASP A 151 6.06 5.04 0.01
C ASP A 151 5.14 3.83 -0.17
N GLU A 152 5.69 2.64 -0.43
CA GLU A 152 4.93 1.40 -0.50
C GLU A 152 4.32 1.05 0.87
N ARG A 153 5.08 1.23 1.96
CA ARG A 153 4.57 1.11 3.32
C ARG A 153 3.43 2.10 3.58
N ALA A 154 3.57 3.34 3.10
CA ALA A 154 2.50 4.33 3.23
C ALA A 154 1.22 3.90 2.48
N ARG A 155 1.34 3.38 1.25
CA ARG A 155 0.20 2.87 0.47
C ARG A 155 -0.48 1.67 1.13
N GLU A 156 0.32 0.77 1.71
CA GLU A 156 -0.18 -0.48 2.29
C GLU A 156 -0.74 -0.29 3.70
N LEU A 157 -0.06 0.47 4.55
CA LEU A 157 -0.29 0.52 6.00
C LEU A 157 -0.96 1.82 6.48
N TYR A 158 -1.52 2.64 5.56
CA TYR A 158 -2.20 3.86 5.99
C TYR A 158 -3.41 3.54 6.88
N HIS A 159 -3.66 4.40 7.86
CA HIS A 159 -4.63 4.21 8.94
C HIS A 159 -4.38 3.01 9.88
N GLU A 160 -3.15 2.45 9.86
CA GLU A 160 -2.75 1.39 10.78
C GLU A 160 -1.74 1.84 11.85
N GLY A 161 -1.45 3.13 11.91
CA GLY A 161 -0.60 3.72 12.95
C GLY A 161 0.91 3.73 12.66
N TYR A 162 1.37 3.03 11.61
CA TYR A 162 2.81 2.85 11.33
C TYR A 162 3.51 4.10 10.83
N ARG A 163 2.84 4.99 10.10
CA ARG A 163 3.50 6.11 9.40
C ARG A 163 4.36 6.99 10.30
N ARG A 164 3.95 7.21 11.54
CA ARG A 164 4.72 8.02 12.49
C ARG A 164 6.05 7.36 12.89
N THR A 165 6.09 6.04 12.92
CA THR A 165 7.31 5.27 13.25
C THR A 165 8.20 5.05 12.05
N ASP A 166 7.65 5.13 10.84
CA ASP A 166 8.38 5.00 9.58
C ASP A 166 9.14 6.27 9.19
N LEU A 167 8.80 7.44 9.78
CA LEU A 167 9.40 8.76 9.53
C LEU A 167 10.40 9.16 10.61
#